data_c709463c1d72d07d6bf5a0c27a404f97
#
_entry.id   c709463c1d72d07d6bf5a0c27a404f97
#
_cell.length_a   1.000
_cell.length_b   1.000
_cell.length_c   1.000
_cell.angle_alpha   90.00
_cell.angle_beta   90.00
_cell.angle_gamma   90.00
#
_symmetry.space_group_name_H-M   'P 1'
#
loop_
_entity.id
_entity.type
_entity.pdbx_description
1 polymer ?
#
loop_
_entity_poly.entity_id
_entity_poly.type
_entity_poly.pdbx_seq_one_letter_code
_entity_poly.pdbx_strand_id
1 'polypeptide(L)'
;MTRRALIVALLATALLAPACGNGNGGADAAAAAAPGAPTTSTSPTTTTAPPPPGGRRPTAEEPLRVLMAGDSLMADISLAIASTLQDGGQAVARLVAAPSIPRDDTTRALWHQQLDQYDPEVIVIMIGVWEGMAEDALSTLPLGSPAWLRTYRHRNLDPYLDLLTSEGAEVVWVGMPPAQDPERQLEFSSLNRAVRQAAQASPDLIYIPGDTILANPDGSWADILPGPHGTPQRVRRIDTTHLCADGASRLARPVLNHLGRQWGIPLADDWPNRNWRWVFPAADCPPV
;
A
#
# COMPACT_ATOMS: atom_id res chain seq x y z
N MET A 1 -8.60 -27.00 -30.28
CA MET A 1 -8.06 -25.64 -30.41
C MET A 1 -7.23 -25.37 -29.15
N THR A 2 -5.93 -25.50 -29.26
CA THR A 2 -4.97 -25.46 -28.14
C THR A 2 -4.58 -24.01 -27.82
N ARG A 3 -5.00 -23.48 -26.69
CA ARG A 3 -4.55 -22.15 -26.19
C ARG A 3 -3.18 -22.32 -25.52
N ARG A 4 -2.15 -21.75 -26.12
CA ARG A 4 -0.82 -21.65 -25.54
C ARG A 4 -0.83 -20.54 -24.49
N ALA A 5 -0.53 -20.91 -23.23
CA ALA A 5 -0.26 -19.96 -22.16
C ALA A 5 1.12 -19.33 -22.38
N LEU A 6 1.16 -18.01 -22.49
CA LEU A 6 2.41 -17.24 -22.53
C LEU A 6 2.80 -16.93 -21.07
N ILE A 7 3.85 -17.59 -20.58
CA ILE A 7 4.49 -17.28 -19.30
C ILE A 7 5.49 -16.15 -19.59
N VAL A 8 5.21 -14.95 -19.12
CA VAL A 8 6.15 -13.82 -19.11
C VAL A 8 6.94 -13.87 -17.81
N ALA A 9 8.17 -14.36 -17.87
CA ALA A 9 9.13 -14.28 -16.78
C ALA A 9 9.79 -12.90 -16.81
N LEU A 10 9.50 -12.04 -15.84
CA LEU A 10 10.23 -10.79 -15.61
C LEU A 10 11.45 -11.06 -14.74
N LEU A 11 12.62 -11.06 -15.35
CA LEU A 11 13.91 -11.02 -14.66
C LEU A 11 14.16 -9.58 -14.16
N ALA A 12 14.21 -9.38 -12.86
CA ALA A 12 14.71 -8.17 -12.24
C ALA A 12 16.21 -8.29 -12.05
N THR A 13 16.99 -7.58 -12.86
CA THR A 13 18.44 -7.40 -12.68
C THR A 13 18.70 -6.21 -11.77
N ALA A 14 19.30 -6.47 -10.62
CA ALA A 14 19.81 -5.45 -9.71
C ALA A 14 21.13 -4.88 -10.23
N LEU A 15 21.21 -3.59 -10.44
CA LEU A 15 22.43 -2.83 -10.71
C LEU A 15 22.88 -2.13 -9.42
N LEU A 16 24.00 -2.60 -8.88
CA LEU A 16 24.78 -1.94 -7.83
C LEU A 16 25.75 -0.92 -8.47
N ALA A 17 25.70 0.32 -8.04
CA ALA A 17 26.77 1.29 -8.29
C ALA A 17 27.15 2.02 -7.00
N PRO A 18 28.45 2.11 -6.67
CA PRO A 18 28.93 2.87 -5.53
C PRO A 18 29.28 4.31 -5.95
N ALA A 19 28.94 5.29 -5.14
CA ALA A 19 29.44 6.66 -5.28
C ALA A 19 30.06 7.15 -3.98
N CYS A 20 31.38 7.29 -4.00
CA CYS A 20 32.17 8.08 -3.05
C CYS A 20 32.13 9.54 -3.47
N GLY A 21 32.04 10.47 -2.51
CA GLY A 21 32.21 11.90 -2.75
C GLY A 21 32.35 12.69 -1.47
N ASN A 22 33.62 12.93 -1.09
CA ASN A 22 34.04 13.87 -0.03
C ASN A 22 33.87 15.32 -0.50
N GLY A 23 33.55 16.23 0.43
CA GLY A 23 33.60 17.66 0.20
C GLY A 23 33.54 18.49 1.50
N ASN A 24 34.69 18.82 2.05
CA ASN A 24 34.89 19.79 3.13
C ASN A 24 34.62 21.23 2.67
N GLY A 25 34.13 22.07 3.59
CA GLY A 25 34.15 23.53 3.42
C GLY A 25 33.52 24.25 4.61
N GLY A 26 34.39 24.67 5.56
CA GLY A 26 34.00 25.49 6.68
C GLY A 26 33.88 26.96 6.32
N ALA A 27 33.19 27.75 7.15
CA ALA A 27 33.46 29.16 7.44
C ALA A 27 32.72 29.59 8.73
N ASP A 28 33.47 30.04 9.68
CA ASP A 28 33.07 30.71 10.92
C ASP A 28 32.39 32.05 10.65
N ALA A 29 31.34 32.36 11.39
CA ALA A 29 30.97 33.75 11.68
C ALA A 29 30.38 33.83 13.08
N ALA A 30 31.13 34.46 13.96
CA ALA A 30 30.74 34.82 15.30
C ALA A 30 29.74 36.00 15.26
N ALA A 31 28.65 35.95 15.98
CA ALA A 31 27.80 37.09 16.29
C ALA A 31 27.39 37.03 17.77
N ALA A 32 27.48 38.22 18.39
CA ALA A 32 27.45 38.52 19.80
C ALA A 32 26.14 38.21 20.51
N ALA A 33 26.25 37.85 21.78
CA ALA A 33 25.17 37.59 22.72
C ALA A 33 24.52 38.88 23.24
N ALA A 34 23.20 38.89 23.34
CA ALA A 34 22.37 39.80 24.13
C ALA A 34 21.76 39.06 25.33
N PRO A 35 21.61 39.67 26.53
CA PRO A 35 21.26 38.98 27.76
C PRO A 35 19.75 38.72 27.92
N GLY A 36 19.48 37.55 28.43
CA GLY A 36 18.35 36.79 28.77
C GLY A 36 17.07 37.44 29.32
N ALA A 37 15.99 36.85 28.85
CA ALA A 37 14.72 36.73 29.56
C ALA A 37 14.55 35.27 30.01
N PRO A 38 13.92 35.00 31.19
CA PRO A 38 13.75 33.64 31.69
C PRO A 38 12.66 32.92 30.83
N THR A 39 13.09 32.04 29.99
CA THR A 39 12.21 31.12 29.29
C THR A 39 11.81 29.99 30.24
N THR A 40 10.54 29.98 30.67
CA THR A 40 9.90 28.81 31.24
C THR A 40 9.89 27.70 30.19
N SER A 41 10.81 26.75 30.34
CA SER A 41 10.86 25.54 29.53
C SER A 41 9.70 24.63 29.94
N THR A 42 8.60 24.71 29.20
CA THR A 42 7.58 23.66 29.18
C THR A 42 8.16 22.50 28.39
N SER A 43 8.63 21.48 29.08
CA SER A 43 8.99 20.20 28.45
C SER A 43 7.80 19.68 27.65
N PRO A 44 7.97 19.37 26.36
CA PRO A 44 6.89 18.75 25.61
C PRO A 44 6.56 17.40 26.25
N THR A 45 5.31 17.23 26.65
CA THR A 45 4.76 15.93 27.07
C THR A 45 4.90 15.00 25.87
N THR A 46 5.88 14.11 25.93
CA THR A 46 6.05 13.08 24.91
C THR A 46 4.85 12.14 25.01
N THR A 47 3.86 12.31 24.16
CA THR A 47 2.78 11.35 24.02
C THR A 47 3.40 10.07 23.47
N THR A 48 3.67 9.11 24.35
CA THR A 48 4.17 7.81 23.96
C THR A 48 3.10 7.14 23.10
N ALA A 49 3.41 6.88 21.82
CA ALA A 49 2.53 6.11 20.95
C ALA A 49 2.25 4.73 21.60
N PRO A 50 1.04 4.16 21.40
CA PRO A 50 0.74 2.83 21.90
C PRO A 50 1.80 1.82 21.41
N PRO A 51 2.07 0.76 22.17
CA PRO A 51 3.00 -0.28 21.74
C PRO A 51 2.48 -0.91 20.42
N PRO A 52 3.38 -1.24 19.48
CA PRO A 52 3.01 -1.94 18.25
C PRO A 52 2.43 -3.32 18.54
N PRO A 53 1.64 -3.92 17.62
CA PRO A 53 1.00 -5.22 17.81
C PRO A 53 1.98 -6.32 18.24
N GLY A 54 3.20 -6.34 17.71
CA GLY A 54 4.27 -7.27 18.08
C GLY A 54 5.02 -6.91 19.37
N GLY A 55 4.67 -5.83 20.08
CA GLY A 55 5.30 -5.44 21.34
C GLY A 55 6.73 -4.89 21.21
N ARG A 56 7.33 -4.87 20.02
CA ARG A 56 8.66 -4.33 19.75
C ARG A 56 8.63 -3.06 18.90
N ARG A 57 9.68 -2.24 18.99
CA ARG A 57 9.92 -1.16 18.03
C ARG A 57 11.01 -1.59 17.07
N PRO A 58 10.81 -1.44 15.76
CA PRO A 58 11.83 -1.74 14.76
C PRO A 58 13.06 -0.88 14.93
N THR A 59 14.23 -1.46 14.62
CA THR A 59 15.54 -0.79 14.58
C THR A 59 16.22 -1.08 13.24
N ALA A 60 17.40 -0.50 13.01
CA ALA A 60 18.17 -0.81 11.81
C ALA A 60 18.73 -2.25 11.81
N GLU A 61 19.00 -2.80 13.01
CA GLU A 61 19.48 -4.18 13.20
C GLU A 61 18.34 -5.20 13.10
N GLU A 62 17.15 -4.80 13.54
CA GLU A 62 15.93 -5.62 13.51
C GLU A 62 14.79 -4.83 12.83
N PRO A 63 14.85 -4.67 11.50
CA PRO A 63 13.86 -3.87 10.79
C PRO A 63 12.48 -4.52 10.78
N LEU A 64 11.43 -3.70 10.64
CA LEU A 64 10.06 -4.17 10.39
C LEU A 64 10.01 -4.91 9.04
N ARG A 65 9.47 -6.11 9.04
CA ARG A 65 9.28 -6.90 7.82
C ARG A 65 7.89 -6.67 7.24
N VAL A 66 7.85 -5.96 6.10
CA VAL A 66 6.61 -5.60 5.41
C VAL A 66 6.50 -6.41 4.11
N LEU A 67 5.51 -7.30 4.02
CA LEU A 67 5.16 -7.98 2.78
C LEU A 67 4.07 -7.18 2.07
N MET A 68 4.32 -6.78 0.84
CA MET A 68 3.33 -6.17 -0.02
C MET A 68 2.85 -7.19 -1.04
N ALA A 69 1.54 -7.37 -1.17
CA ALA A 69 0.99 -8.40 -2.04
C ALA A 69 -0.24 -7.90 -2.80
N GLY A 70 -0.30 -8.20 -4.07
CA GLY A 70 -1.43 -7.79 -4.88
C GLY A 70 -1.21 -7.86 -6.38
N ASP A 71 -2.12 -7.24 -7.10
CA ASP A 71 -2.09 -7.10 -8.56
C ASP A 71 -1.25 -5.90 -9.01
N SER A 72 -1.43 -5.47 -10.25
CA SER A 72 -0.68 -4.36 -10.83
C SER A 72 -0.89 -3.01 -10.13
N LEU A 73 -2.04 -2.79 -9.48
CA LEU A 73 -2.27 -1.58 -8.68
C LEU A 73 -1.45 -1.61 -7.38
N MET A 74 -1.28 -2.79 -6.76
CA MET A 74 -0.33 -2.95 -5.66
C MET A 74 1.10 -2.67 -6.11
N ALA A 75 1.49 -3.14 -7.31
CA ALA A 75 2.80 -2.85 -7.85
C ALA A 75 3.02 -1.33 -8.00
N ASP A 76 2.02 -0.57 -8.47
CA ASP A 76 2.11 0.88 -8.58
C ASP A 76 2.35 1.56 -7.21
N ILE A 77 1.61 1.20 -6.16
CA ILE A 77 1.78 1.83 -4.83
C ILE A 77 3.00 1.32 -4.07
N SER A 78 3.46 0.10 -4.37
CA SER A 78 4.60 -0.53 -3.69
C SER A 78 5.89 0.24 -3.85
N LEU A 79 6.07 0.93 -4.99
CA LEU A 79 7.24 1.76 -5.26
C LEU A 79 7.38 2.90 -4.25
N ALA A 80 6.27 3.58 -3.95
CA ALA A 80 6.24 4.65 -2.97
C ALA A 80 6.48 4.12 -1.54
N ILE A 81 5.82 3.00 -1.20
CA ILE A 81 5.93 2.38 0.13
C ILE A 81 7.35 1.86 0.36
N ALA A 82 7.88 1.03 -0.54
CA ALA A 82 9.19 0.42 -0.38
C ALA A 82 10.32 1.45 -0.31
N SER A 83 10.32 2.43 -1.24
CA SER A 83 11.34 3.49 -1.23
C SER A 83 11.33 4.28 0.08
N THR A 84 10.13 4.65 0.57
CA THR A 84 10.02 5.43 1.81
C THR A 84 10.47 4.64 3.04
N LEU A 85 10.12 3.36 3.12
CA LEU A 85 10.51 2.49 4.24
C LEU A 85 12.01 2.20 4.25
N GLN A 86 12.61 1.95 3.07
CA GLN A 86 14.04 1.71 2.94
C GLN A 86 14.89 2.92 3.35
N ASP A 87 14.44 4.13 3.02
CA ASP A 87 15.14 5.36 3.39
C ASP A 87 15.20 5.57 4.91
N GLY A 88 14.21 5.09 5.65
CA GLY A 88 14.19 5.15 7.12
C GLY A 88 15.12 4.13 7.79
N GLY A 89 15.58 3.10 7.07
CA GLY A 89 16.48 2.06 7.56
C GLY A 89 15.89 1.14 8.65
N GLN A 90 14.66 1.37 9.09
CA GLN A 90 14.01 0.61 10.16
C GLN A 90 12.90 -0.33 9.65
N ALA A 91 12.75 -0.43 8.34
CA ALA A 91 11.84 -1.38 7.72
C ALA A 91 12.41 -1.91 6.41
N VAL A 92 12.07 -3.14 6.10
CA VAL A 92 12.33 -3.79 4.81
C VAL A 92 11.01 -4.18 4.19
N ALA A 93 10.87 -3.95 2.89
CA ALA A 93 9.65 -4.23 2.17
C ALA A 93 9.91 -5.14 0.98
N ARG A 94 9.04 -6.14 0.80
CA ARG A 94 9.07 -7.09 -0.32
C ARG A 94 7.72 -7.10 -1.03
N LEU A 95 7.73 -7.02 -2.36
CA LEU A 95 6.55 -7.18 -3.19
C LEU A 95 6.46 -8.62 -3.71
N VAL A 96 5.28 -9.23 -3.59
CA VAL A 96 4.91 -10.48 -4.26
C VAL A 96 3.69 -10.26 -5.14
N ALA A 97 3.72 -10.84 -6.33
CA ALA A 97 2.56 -10.81 -7.23
C ALA A 97 1.47 -11.76 -6.70
N ALA A 98 0.31 -11.20 -6.43
CA ALA A 98 -0.87 -11.93 -5.98
C ALA A 98 -2.09 -11.39 -6.76
N PRO A 99 -2.37 -11.91 -7.96
CA PRO A 99 -3.40 -11.35 -8.83
C PRO A 99 -4.81 -11.51 -8.25
N SER A 100 -5.03 -12.52 -7.41
CA SER A 100 -6.32 -12.81 -6.76
C SER A 100 -6.14 -13.49 -5.42
N ILE A 101 -7.21 -13.53 -4.62
CA ILE A 101 -7.30 -14.35 -3.41
C ILE A 101 -7.13 -15.83 -3.79
N PRO A 102 -6.33 -16.63 -3.04
CA PRO A 102 -6.09 -18.04 -3.35
C PRO A 102 -7.37 -18.87 -3.15
N ARG A 103 -7.75 -19.63 -4.19
CA ARG A 103 -8.97 -20.42 -4.21
C ARG A 103 -8.76 -21.93 -4.26
N ASP A 104 -7.53 -22.35 -4.58
CA ASP A 104 -7.10 -23.73 -4.63
C ASP A 104 -5.90 -23.98 -3.72
N ASP A 105 -5.63 -25.27 -3.45
CA ASP A 105 -4.58 -25.68 -2.53
C ASP A 105 -3.17 -25.32 -3.05
N THR A 106 -2.98 -25.25 -4.36
CA THR A 106 -1.69 -24.86 -4.94
C THR A 106 -1.37 -23.40 -4.65
N THR A 107 -2.31 -22.51 -4.90
CA THR A 107 -2.12 -21.09 -4.61
C THR A 107 -2.04 -20.82 -3.12
N ARG A 108 -2.77 -21.56 -2.27
CA ARG A 108 -2.60 -21.49 -0.80
C ARG A 108 -1.21 -21.95 -0.35
N ALA A 109 -0.72 -23.06 -0.91
CA ALA A 109 0.63 -23.55 -0.58
C ALA A 109 1.73 -22.53 -0.94
N LEU A 110 1.58 -21.81 -2.07
CA LEU A 110 2.49 -20.73 -2.44
C LEU A 110 2.44 -19.58 -1.42
N TRP A 111 1.25 -19.23 -0.91
CA TRP A 111 1.13 -18.23 0.14
C TRP A 111 1.80 -18.67 1.44
N HIS A 112 1.56 -19.89 1.91
CA HIS A 112 2.28 -20.44 3.08
C HIS A 112 3.79 -20.34 2.89
N GLN A 113 4.30 -20.76 1.73
CA GLN A 113 5.73 -20.64 1.44
C GLN A 113 6.25 -19.20 1.51
N GLN A 114 5.49 -18.20 1.00
CA GLN A 114 5.90 -16.80 1.09
C GLN A 114 5.87 -16.28 2.54
N LEU A 115 4.85 -16.65 3.32
CA LEU A 115 4.74 -16.28 4.72
C LEU A 115 5.87 -16.90 5.54
N ASP A 116 6.11 -18.20 5.43
CA ASP A 116 7.19 -18.90 6.13
C ASP A 116 8.57 -18.35 5.77
N GLN A 117 8.79 -18.06 4.47
CA GLN A 117 10.08 -17.56 4.00
C GLN A 117 10.38 -16.15 4.44
N TYR A 118 9.36 -15.28 4.53
CA TYR A 118 9.56 -13.86 4.78
C TYR A 118 9.25 -13.48 6.23
N ASP A 119 8.42 -14.25 6.91
CA ASP A 119 7.98 -14.03 8.29
C ASP A 119 7.53 -12.56 8.53
N PRO A 120 6.52 -12.08 7.78
CA PRO A 120 6.14 -10.67 7.81
C PRO A 120 5.43 -10.30 9.12
N GLU A 121 5.71 -9.12 9.64
CA GLU A 121 4.99 -8.53 10.77
C GLU A 121 3.82 -7.68 10.29
N VAL A 122 3.91 -7.16 9.06
CA VAL A 122 2.83 -6.44 8.38
C VAL A 122 2.70 -6.93 6.95
N ILE A 123 1.45 -7.14 6.52
CA ILE A 123 1.12 -7.50 5.15
C ILE A 123 0.23 -6.40 4.57
N VAL A 124 0.70 -5.73 3.52
CA VAL A 124 -0.08 -4.72 2.80
C VAL A 124 -0.69 -5.36 1.56
N ILE A 125 -2.01 -5.38 1.45
CA ILE A 125 -2.74 -6.04 0.37
C ILE A 125 -3.49 -5.01 -0.49
N MET A 126 -3.42 -5.17 -1.83
CA MET A 126 -4.31 -4.53 -2.78
C MET A 126 -4.57 -5.49 -3.93
N ILE A 127 -5.75 -6.11 -3.94
CA ILE A 127 -6.20 -7.12 -4.90
C ILE A 127 -7.58 -6.73 -5.39
N GLY A 128 -7.85 -6.89 -6.68
CA GLY A 128 -9.19 -6.64 -7.22
C GLY A 128 -9.28 -6.63 -8.75
N VAL A 129 -8.21 -6.26 -9.46
CA VAL A 129 -8.24 -6.18 -10.93
C VAL A 129 -8.50 -7.55 -11.56
N TRP A 130 -7.95 -8.62 -10.97
CA TRP A 130 -8.05 -9.99 -11.45
C TRP A 130 -8.80 -10.90 -10.48
N GLU A 131 -9.51 -10.33 -9.50
CA GLU A 131 -10.16 -11.13 -8.45
C GLU A 131 -11.21 -12.09 -9.00
N GLY A 132 -11.72 -11.86 -10.19
CA GLY A 132 -12.62 -12.79 -10.88
C GLY A 132 -13.85 -13.12 -10.05
N MET A 133 -14.84 -12.24 -10.07
CA MET A 133 -16.06 -12.37 -9.26
C MET A 133 -17.02 -13.47 -9.74
N ALA A 134 -16.67 -14.14 -10.85
CA ALA A 134 -17.54 -15.11 -11.53
C ALA A 134 -17.10 -16.56 -11.27
N GLU A 135 -17.03 -16.96 -10.00
CA GLU A 135 -16.92 -18.38 -9.68
C GLU A 135 -18.29 -19.06 -9.62
N ASP A 136 -18.33 -20.36 -9.89
CA ASP A 136 -19.55 -21.17 -10.04
C ASP A 136 -20.58 -20.97 -8.91
N ALA A 137 -20.12 -20.86 -7.66
CA ALA A 137 -21.03 -20.66 -6.53
C ALA A 137 -21.47 -19.21 -6.33
N LEU A 138 -20.72 -18.24 -6.89
CA LEU A 138 -21.00 -16.80 -6.81
C LEU A 138 -21.70 -16.30 -8.06
N SER A 139 -21.50 -16.94 -9.21
CA SER A 139 -22.08 -16.55 -10.52
C SER A 139 -23.61 -16.55 -10.55
N THR A 140 -24.26 -17.32 -9.68
CA THR A 140 -25.72 -17.37 -9.56
C THR A 140 -26.29 -16.30 -8.62
N LEU A 141 -25.45 -15.59 -7.89
CA LEU A 141 -25.87 -14.57 -6.94
C LEU A 141 -25.65 -13.17 -7.53
N PRO A 142 -26.61 -12.25 -7.41
CA PRO A 142 -26.38 -10.87 -7.84
C PRO A 142 -25.19 -10.26 -7.11
N LEU A 143 -24.21 -9.79 -7.88
CA LEU A 143 -22.96 -9.24 -7.38
C LEU A 143 -23.22 -8.12 -6.36
N GLY A 144 -22.52 -8.17 -5.23
CA GLY A 144 -22.67 -7.21 -4.14
C GLY A 144 -23.97 -7.33 -3.33
N SER A 145 -24.84 -8.30 -3.65
CA SER A 145 -26.02 -8.57 -2.81
C SER A 145 -25.63 -9.11 -1.43
N PRO A 146 -26.50 -9.02 -0.40
CA PRO A 146 -26.21 -9.61 0.90
C PRO A 146 -25.87 -11.10 0.86
N ALA A 147 -26.49 -11.87 -0.05
CA ALA A 147 -26.20 -13.28 -0.24
C ALA A 147 -24.81 -13.48 -0.84
N TRP A 148 -24.47 -12.71 -1.89
CA TRP A 148 -23.15 -12.72 -2.50
C TRP A 148 -22.06 -12.37 -1.47
N LEU A 149 -22.22 -11.28 -0.72
CA LEU A 149 -21.25 -10.82 0.30
C LEU A 149 -20.99 -11.91 1.36
N ARG A 150 -22.04 -12.56 1.87
CA ARG A 150 -21.87 -13.65 2.84
C ARG A 150 -21.11 -14.83 2.25
N THR A 151 -21.47 -15.23 1.02
CA THR A 151 -20.85 -16.39 0.34
C THR A 151 -19.40 -16.10 0.00
N TYR A 152 -19.12 -14.92 -0.56
CA TYR A 152 -17.75 -14.49 -0.89
C TYR A 152 -16.86 -14.42 0.33
N ARG A 153 -17.33 -13.81 1.41
CA ARG A 153 -16.58 -13.76 2.66
C ARG A 153 -16.27 -15.16 3.18
N HIS A 154 -17.28 -15.98 3.36
CA HIS A 154 -17.12 -17.31 3.94
C HIS A 154 -16.21 -18.23 3.11
N ARG A 155 -16.29 -18.17 1.79
CA ARG A 155 -15.53 -19.09 0.92
C ARG A 155 -14.14 -18.60 0.54
N ASN A 156 -13.98 -17.28 0.39
CA ASN A 156 -12.76 -16.71 -0.18
C ASN A 156 -12.04 -15.79 0.81
N LEU A 157 -12.71 -14.74 1.28
CA LEU A 157 -12.04 -13.67 2.02
C LEU A 157 -11.66 -14.08 3.43
N ASP A 158 -12.60 -14.64 4.22
CA ASP A 158 -12.34 -14.99 5.61
C ASP A 158 -11.22 -16.06 5.72
N PRO A 159 -11.23 -17.18 4.92
CA PRO A 159 -10.10 -18.13 4.93
C PRO A 159 -8.76 -17.54 4.48
N TYR A 160 -8.79 -16.55 3.59
CA TYR A 160 -7.56 -15.86 3.19
C TYR A 160 -7.03 -14.95 4.29
N LEU A 161 -7.90 -14.22 4.96
CA LEU A 161 -7.50 -13.41 6.12
C LEU A 161 -6.95 -14.28 7.26
N ASP A 162 -7.59 -15.43 7.53
CA ASP A 162 -7.09 -16.39 8.53
C ASP A 162 -5.68 -16.88 8.16
N LEU A 163 -5.42 -17.15 6.87
CA LEU A 163 -4.09 -17.51 6.38
C LEU A 163 -3.07 -16.38 6.62
N LEU A 164 -3.41 -15.15 6.28
CA LEU A 164 -2.49 -14.00 6.39
C LEU A 164 -2.15 -13.65 7.84
N THR A 165 -3.08 -13.87 8.76
CA THR A 165 -2.91 -13.55 10.19
C THR A 165 -2.47 -14.73 11.04
N SER A 166 -2.29 -15.92 10.46
CA SER A 166 -1.98 -17.16 11.18
C SER A 166 -0.72 -17.07 12.05
N GLU A 167 0.28 -16.29 11.62
CA GLU A 167 1.53 -16.08 12.34
C GLU A 167 1.56 -14.72 13.09
N GLY A 168 0.39 -14.06 13.22
CA GLY A 168 0.25 -12.81 13.98
C GLY A 168 0.61 -11.54 13.21
N ALA A 169 0.70 -11.61 11.87
CA ALA A 169 0.91 -10.42 11.06
C ALA A 169 -0.31 -9.49 11.08
N GLU A 170 -0.06 -8.17 11.15
CA GLU A 170 -1.07 -7.15 10.91
C GLU A 170 -1.36 -7.04 9.41
N VAL A 171 -2.63 -7.03 9.02
CA VAL A 171 -3.04 -6.89 7.61
C VAL A 171 -3.54 -5.48 7.34
N VAL A 172 -2.91 -4.77 6.41
CA VAL A 172 -3.35 -3.47 5.90
C VAL A 172 -3.92 -3.66 4.49
N TRP A 173 -5.23 -3.66 4.36
CA TRP A 173 -5.89 -3.82 3.08
C TRP A 173 -6.22 -2.47 2.45
N VAL A 174 -5.64 -2.19 1.30
CA VAL A 174 -5.95 -1.01 0.50
C VAL A 174 -7.10 -1.35 -0.43
N GLY A 175 -8.24 -0.70 -0.22
CA GLY A 175 -9.43 -0.87 -1.06
C GLY A 175 -9.21 -0.41 -2.49
N MET A 176 -9.90 -1.06 -3.42
CA MET A 176 -9.86 -0.72 -4.84
C MET A 176 -10.41 0.68 -5.05
N PRO A 177 -9.71 1.54 -5.80
CA PRO A 177 -10.21 2.86 -6.15
C PRO A 177 -11.32 2.77 -7.21
N PRO A 178 -12.15 3.81 -7.42
CA PRO A 178 -13.22 3.78 -8.41
C PRO A 178 -12.72 3.39 -9.80
N ALA A 179 -13.49 2.61 -10.52
CA ALA A 179 -13.24 2.23 -11.90
C ALA A 179 -14.11 3.06 -12.86
N GLN A 180 -13.59 3.33 -14.08
CA GLN A 180 -14.35 4.02 -15.11
C GLN A 180 -15.41 3.12 -15.73
N ASP A 181 -15.09 1.84 -15.91
CA ASP A 181 -16.03 0.84 -16.41
C ASP A 181 -17.05 0.48 -15.34
N PRO A 182 -18.38 0.52 -15.64
CA PRO A 182 -19.43 0.29 -14.66
C PRO A 182 -19.47 -1.14 -14.08
N GLU A 183 -19.12 -2.17 -14.86
CA GLU A 183 -19.10 -3.56 -14.40
C GLU A 183 -17.97 -3.73 -13.41
N ARG A 184 -16.78 -3.25 -13.77
CA ARG A 184 -15.61 -3.25 -12.87
C ARG A 184 -15.84 -2.38 -11.63
N GLN A 185 -16.54 -1.26 -11.76
CA GLN A 185 -16.93 -0.43 -10.61
C GLN A 185 -17.81 -1.22 -9.62
N LEU A 186 -18.75 -2.04 -10.12
CA LEU A 186 -19.58 -2.89 -9.29
C LEU A 186 -18.75 -3.99 -8.60
N GLU A 187 -17.79 -4.60 -9.32
CA GLU A 187 -16.85 -5.57 -8.75
C GLU A 187 -16.03 -4.95 -7.61
N PHE A 188 -15.36 -3.83 -7.87
CA PHE A 188 -14.52 -3.15 -6.90
C PHE A 188 -15.31 -2.69 -5.67
N SER A 189 -16.49 -2.12 -5.86
CA SER A 189 -17.35 -1.68 -4.75
C SER A 189 -17.87 -2.86 -3.91
N SER A 190 -18.13 -4.01 -4.54
CA SER A 190 -18.55 -5.22 -3.84
C SER A 190 -17.44 -5.83 -3.01
N LEU A 191 -16.22 -5.91 -3.57
CA LEU A 191 -15.02 -6.35 -2.86
C LEU A 191 -14.70 -5.41 -1.68
N ASN A 192 -14.66 -4.10 -1.92
CA ASN A 192 -14.42 -3.11 -0.88
C ASN A 192 -15.41 -3.23 0.27
N ARG A 193 -16.69 -3.51 -0.03
CA ARG A 193 -17.72 -3.73 0.99
C ARG A 193 -17.44 -4.99 1.80
N ALA A 194 -17.05 -6.09 1.15
CA ALA A 194 -16.72 -7.33 1.84
C ALA A 194 -15.55 -7.16 2.79
N VAL A 195 -14.46 -6.54 2.33
CA VAL A 195 -13.26 -6.28 3.15
C VAL A 195 -13.56 -5.30 4.29
N ARG A 196 -14.31 -4.23 4.02
CA ARG A 196 -14.71 -3.27 5.07
C ARG A 196 -15.53 -3.92 6.17
N GLN A 197 -16.44 -4.85 5.82
CA GLN A 197 -17.18 -5.63 6.81
C GLN A 197 -16.29 -6.60 7.60
N ALA A 198 -15.27 -7.19 6.97
CA ALA A 198 -14.31 -8.02 7.67
C ALA A 198 -13.47 -7.18 8.66
N ALA A 199 -13.00 -6.01 8.25
CA ALA A 199 -12.23 -5.10 9.10
C ALA A 199 -13.01 -4.58 10.32
N GLN A 200 -14.32 -4.46 10.22
CA GLN A 200 -15.16 -4.12 11.38
C GLN A 200 -15.22 -5.24 12.43
N ALA A 201 -14.92 -6.47 12.04
CA ALA A 201 -14.98 -7.64 12.92
C ALA A 201 -13.60 -8.12 13.41
N SER A 202 -12.50 -7.62 12.81
CA SER A 202 -11.13 -8.03 13.14
C SER A 202 -10.25 -6.83 13.48
N PRO A 203 -9.65 -6.76 14.67
CA PRO A 203 -8.73 -5.68 15.05
C PRO A 203 -7.41 -5.71 14.27
N ASP A 204 -7.02 -6.88 13.76
CA ASP A 204 -5.75 -7.10 13.04
C ASP A 204 -5.87 -6.78 11.54
N LEU A 205 -7.06 -6.38 11.07
CA LEU A 205 -7.31 -5.96 9.70
C LEU A 205 -7.61 -4.46 9.63
N ILE A 206 -6.68 -3.72 9.07
CA ILE A 206 -6.80 -2.27 8.81
C ILE A 206 -7.29 -2.05 7.37
N TYR A 207 -8.42 -1.38 7.19
CA TYR A 207 -8.93 -1.03 5.86
C TYR A 207 -8.59 0.41 5.48
N ILE A 208 -7.92 0.60 4.35
CA ILE A 208 -7.63 1.91 3.76
C ILE A 208 -8.63 2.16 2.61
N PRO A 209 -9.47 3.20 2.65
CA PRO A 209 -10.57 3.40 1.72
C PRO A 209 -10.10 3.98 0.37
N GLY A 210 -9.51 3.16 -0.50
CA GLY A 210 -9.03 3.56 -1.83
C GLY A 210 -10.14 4.15 -2.70
N ASP A 211 -11.37 3.66 -2.52
CA ASP A 211 -12.60 4.13 -3.17
C ASP A 211 -12.99 5.58 -2.81
N THR A 212 -12.47 6.11 -1.72
CA THR A 212 -12.67 7.51 -1.32
C THR A 212 -11.45 8.37 -1.67
N ILE A 213 -10.24 7.81 -1.53
CA ILE A 213 -8.97 8.53 -1.71
C ILE A 213 -8.76 8.97 -3.17
N LEU A 214 -9.17 8.12 -4.13
CA LEU A 214 -9.01 8.38 -5.57
C LEU A 214 -10.35 8.60 -6.28
N ALA A 215 -11.33 9.14 -5.58
CA ALA A 215 -12.64 9.49 -6.12
C ALA A 215 -12.80 11.00 -6.33
N ASN A 216 -13.66 11.37 -7.26
CA ASN A 216 -14.28 12.69 -7.26
C ASN A 216 -15.13 12.90 -5.99
N PRO A 217 -15.52 14.15 -5.66
CA PRO A 217 -16.36 14.42 -4.49
C PRO A 217 -17.70 13.69 -4.46
N ASP A 218 -18.21 13.27 -5.61
CA ASP A 218 -19.44 12.48 -5.76
C ASP A 218 -19.21 10.96 -5.67
N GLY A 219 -17.96 10.52 -5.43
CA GLY A 219 -17.56 9.11 -5.36
C GLY A 219 -17.25 8.47 -6.71
N SER A 220 -17.37 9.19 -7.82
CA SER A 220 -17.10 8.66 -9.16
C SER A 220 -15.59 8.55 -9.45
N TRP A 221 -15.26 7.84 -10.52
CA TRP A 221 -13.91 7.71 -11.05
C TRP A 221 -13.31 9.09 -11.38
N ALA A 222 -12.03 9.28 -11.05
CA ALA A 222 -11.27 10.49 -11.32
C ALA A 222 -9.98 10.17 -12.06
N ASP A 223 -9.70 10.92 -13.15
CA ASP A 223 -8.41 10.94 -13.84
C ASP A 223 -7.46 11.97 -13.22
N ILE A 224 -8.03 13.12 -12.85
CA ILE A 224 -7.34 14.27 -12.28
C ILE A 224 -8.00 14.63 -10.96
N LEU A 225 -7.19 14.84 -9.94
CA LEU A 225 -7.65 15.32 -8.63
C LEU A 225 -6.87 16.56 -8.20
N PRO A 226 -7.47 17.45 -7.39
CA PRO A 226 -6.74 18.60 -6.86
C PRO A 226 -5.60 18.16 -5.95
N GLY A 227 -4.38 18.61 -6.23
CA GLY A 227 -3.20 18.44 -5.40
C GLY A 227 -3.06 19.50 -4.31
N PRO A 228 -1.91 19.57 -3.66
CA PRO A 228 -1.59 20.66 -2.74
C PRO A 228 -1.81 22.02 -3.42
N HIS A 229 -2.43 22.93 -2.68
CA HIS A 229 -2.76 24.29 -3.15
C HIS A 229 -3.68 24.35 -4.39
N GLY A 230 -4.45 23.26 -4.66
CA GLY A 230 -5.40 23.21 -5.78
C GLY A 230 -4.77 22.92 -7.15
N THR A 231 -3.46 22.71 -7.23
CA THR A 231 -2.81 22.32 -8.49
C THR A 231 -3.36 20.98 -8.98
N PRO A 232 -3.85 20.86 -10.24
CA PRO A 232 -4.35 19.60 -10.72
C PRO A 232 -3.24 18.54 -10.81
N GLN A 233 -3.56 17.32 -10.42
CA GLN A 233 -2.65 16.17 -10.45
C GLN A 233 -3.30 15.00 -11.17
N ARG A 234 -2.61 14.42 -12.15
CA ARG A 234 -3.04 13.21 -12.83
C ARG A 234 -2.81 11.99 -11.91
N VAL A 235 -3.90 11.33 -11.56
CA VAL A 235 -3.86 10.18 -10.65
C VAL A 235 -3.99 8.84 -11.37
N ARG A 236 -4.46 8.83 -12.65
CA ARG A 236 -4.61 7.62 -13.47
C ARG A 236 -3.79 7.70 -14.74
N ARG A 237 -3.32 6.51 -15.19
CA ARG A 237 -2.74 6.37 -16.53
C ARG A 237 -3.81 6.48 -17.61
N ILE A 238 -3.40 6.66 -18.86
CA ILE A 238 -4.29 6.72 -20.01
C ILE A 238 -5.14 5.46 -20.22
N ASP A 239 -4.73 4.33 -19.66
CA ASP A 239 -5.51 3.07 -19.65
C ASP A 239 -6.68 3.08 -18.64
N THR A 240 -6.86 4.17 -17.90
CA THR A 240 -7.94 4.42 -16.94
C THR A 240 -7.95 3.50 -15.68
N THR A 241 -7.07 2.52 -15.62
CA THR A 241 -6.96 1.54 -14.53
C THR A 241 -5.76 1.81 -13.64
N HIS A 242 -4.56 1.83 -14.23
CA HIS A 242 -3.32 1.97 -13.47
C HIS A 242 -3.11 3.39 -12.94
N LEU A 243 -2.21 3.49 -11.97
CA LEU A 243 -1.94 4.75 -11.29
C LEU A 243 -0.79 5.50 -11.94
N CYS A 244 -0.89 6.83 -11.93
CA CYS A 244 0.25 7.71 -12.03
C CYS A 244 0.90 7.93 -10.67
N ALA A 245 2.08 8.52 -10.65
CA ALA A 245 2.82 8.75 -9.41
C ALA A 245 2.02 9.51 -8.33
N ASP A 246 1.16 10.46 -8.73
CA ASP A 246 0.32 11.19 -7.77
C ASP A 246 -0.79 10.31 -7.20
N GLY A 247 -1.38 9.43 -8.00
CA GLY A 247 -2.35 8.44 -7.54
C GLY A 247 -1.73 7.42 -6.59
N ALA A 248 -0.56 6.87 -6.95
CA ALA A 248 0.21 5.96 -6.11
C ALA A 248 0.59 6.60 -4.77
N SER A 249 1.05 7.86 -4.79
CA SER A 249 1.38 8.63 -3.60
C SER A 249 0.18 8.81 -2.65
N ARG A 250 -1.00 9.06 -3.20
CA ARG A 250 -2.22 9.25 -2.39
C ARG A 250 -2.63 7.97 -1.66
N LEU A 251 -2.55 6.81 -2.31
CA LEU A 251 -2.86 5.52 -1.68
C LEU A 251 -1.77 5.05 -0.74
N ALA A 252 -0.50 5.29 -1.06
CA ALA A 252 0.62 4.94 -0.19
C ALA A 252 0.63 5.75 1.12
N ARG A 253 0.20 7.01 1.10
CA ARG A 253 0.24 7.92 2.25
C ARG A 253 -0.46 7.38 3.50
N PRO A 254 -1.73 6.93 3.48
CA PRO A 254 -2.37 6.39 4.67
C PRO A 254 -1.72 5.10 5.16
N VAL A 255 -1.20 4.25 4.28
CA VAL A 255 -0.42 3.05 4.64
C VAL A 255 0.83 3.47 5.41
N LEU A 256 1.65 4.35 4.85
CA LEU A 256 2.87 4.87 5.49
C LEU A 256 2.56 5.57 6.81
N ASN A 257 1.53 6.41 6.85
CA ASN A 257 1.11 7.07 8.08
C ASN A 257 0.67 6.07 9.16
N HIS A 258 0.02 4.96 8.77
CA HIS A 258 -0.33 3.89 9.70
C HIS A 258 0.94 3.23 10.26
N LEU A 259 1.85 2.80 9.39
CA LEU A 259 3.12 2.19 9.79
C LEU A 259 3.97 3.13 10.68
N GLY A 260 4.04 4.40 10.30
CA GLY A 260 4.75 5.42 11.08
C GLY A 260 4.20 5.58 12.50
N ARG A 261 2.87 5.64 12.65
CA ARG A 261 2.24 5.78 13.97
C ARG A 261 2.27 4.50 14.78
N GLN A 262 1.94 3.37 14.17
CA GLN A 262 1.78 2.10 14.85
C GLN A 262 3.13 1.49 15.23
N TRP A 263 4.10 1.54 14.32
CA TRP A 263 5.40 0.91 14.49
C TRP A 263 6.53 1.89 14.83
N GLY A 264 6.24 3.20 14.82
CA GLY A 264 7.24 4.24 15.10
C GLY A 264 8.28 4.40 13.99
N ILE A 265 7.96 4.02 12.75
CA ILE A 265 8.85 4.19 11.60
C ILE A 265 8.96 5.68 11.25
N PRO A 266 10.17 6.27 11.22
CA PRO A 266 10.34 7.64 10.79
C PRO A 266 10.07 7.76 9.28
N LEU A 267 9.21 8.69 8.91
CA LEU A 267 8.91 9.01 7.53
C LEU A 267 9.48 10.39 7.20
N ALA A 268 10.25 10.48 6.13
CA ALA A 268 10.72 11.78 5.66
C ALA A 268 9.58 12.58 5.03
N ASP A 269 9.49 13.88 5.31
CA ASP A 269 8.39 14.73 4.83
C ASP A 269 8.35 14.85 3.29
N ASP A 270 9.49 14.71 2.63
CA ASP A 270 9.65 14.84 1.18
C ASP A 270 9.44 13.54 0.41
N TRP A 271 9.11 12.42 1.09
CA TRP A 271 8.95 11.11 0.44
C TRP A 271 8.01 11.12 -0.78
N PRO A 272 6.94 11.95 -0.84
CA PRO A 272 6.06 11.96 -2.00
C PRO A 272 6.74 12.46 -3.28
N ASN A 273 7.87 13.15 -3.17
CA ASN A 273 8.58 13.79 -4.28
C ASN A 273 9.91 13.13 -4.64
N ARG A 274 10.15 11.90 -4.15
CA ARG A 274 11.42 11.20 -4.35
C ARG A 274 11.52 10.42 -5.67
N ASN A 275 12.68 9.82 -5.89
CA ASN A 275 13.08 9.19 -7.15
C ASN A 275 12.18 8.03 -7.61
N TRP A 276 11.42 7.38 -6.73
CA TRP A 276 10.49 6.32 -7.11
C TRP A 276 9.46 6.80 -8.15
N ARG A 277 9.18 8.10 -8.23
CA ARG A 277 8.26 8.69 -9.22
C ARG A 277 8.73 8.52 -10.67
N TRP A 278 10.02 8.41 -10.90
CA TRP A 278 10.58 8.31 -12.26
C TRP A 278 10.32 6.96 -12.94
N VAL A 279 9.87 5.97 -12.17
CA VAL A 279 9.49 4.66 -12.72
C VAL A 279 8.16 4.75 -13.52
N PHE A 280 7.35 5.77 -13.28
CA PHE A 280 6.08 5.96 -13.98
C PHE A 280 6.33 6.55 -15.37
N PRO A 281 5.90 5.84 -16.47
CA PRO A 281 6.14 6.32 -17.83
C PRO A 281 5.43 7.64 -18.09
N ALA A 282 6.15 8.66 -18.55
CA ALA A 282 5.56 9.95 -18.90
C ALA A 282 4.52 9.86 -20.02
N ALA A 283 4.67 8.90 -20.92
CA ALA A 283 3.71 8.65 -22.00
C ALA A 283 2.35 8.19 -21.46
N ASP A 284 2.33 7.41 -20.36
CA ASP A 284 1.11 6.90 -19.76
C ASP A 284 0.50 7.90 -18.76
N CYS A 285 1.31 8.84 -18.29
CA CYS A 285 0.96 9.86 -17.31
C CYS A 285 1.27 11.27 -17.86
N PRO A 286 0.63 11.71 -18.95
CA PRO A 286 0.89 13.03 -19.51
C PRO A 286 0.57 14.15 -18.49
N PRO A 287 1.28 15.28 -18.54
CA PRO A 287 1.00 16.41 -17.67
C PRO A 287 -0.44 16.90 -17.84
N VAL A 288 -0.97 17.53 -16.79
CA VAL A 288 -2.31 18.16 -16.80
C VAL A 288 -2.21 19.58 -17.32
#